data_93eed4cb155def429698905257af97eb
#
_entry.id   93eed4cb155def429698905257af97eb
#
_cell.length_a   1.000
_cell.length_b   1.000
_cell.length_c   1.000
_cell.angle_alpha   90.00
_cell.angle_beta   90.00
_cell.angle_gamma   90.00
#
_symmetry.space_group_name_H-M   'P 1'
#
loop_
_entity.id
_entity.type
_entity.pdbx_description
1 polymer ?
#
loop_
_entity_poly.entity_id
_entity_poly.type
_entity_poly.pdbx_seq_one_letter_code
_entity_poly.pdbx_strand_id
1 'polypeptide(L)'
;MTTAVLALQGAFAEHEKMLAALGEPCVELRDACDLARPFERLVLCGGESTAQRRLLASRGMLGPLRERIEAGMPTLATCAGLILLAEHIVDASGGGPASAGEPASPGEPPALATFPATAVRNSWGRQLASFHATADFAGIGDVPMTFIRAPHLTDLSDGATPLATVDGRIVAARAKNQLATAFHPELDDDPGIHELFCGM
;
A
#
# COMPACT_ATOMS: atom_id res chain seq x y z
N MET A 1 5.88 3.57 -19.60
CA MET A 1 5.99 2.35 -18.75
C MET A 1 4.59 1.85 -18.46
N THR A 2 4.38 0.53 -18.30
CA THR A 2 3.06 -0.02 -17.97
C THR A 2 2.97 -0.27 -16.47
N THR A 3 1.88 0.13 -15.84
CA THR A 3 1.62 -0.09 -14.43
C THR A 3 0.69 -1.29 -14.22
N ALA A 4 1.10 -2.27 -13.44
CA ALA A 4 0.20 -3.33 -12.99
C ALA A 4 -0.62 -2.87 -11.79
N VAL A 5 -1.92 -3.14 -11.80
CA VAL A 5 -2.81 -2.90 -10.66
C VAL A 5 -3.28 -4.25 -10.13
N LEU A 6 -3.04 -4.50 -8.83
CA LEU A 6 -3.47 -5.74 -8.18
C LEU A 6 -4.99 -5.75 -8.02
N ALA A 7 -5.71 -6.39 -8.95
CA ALA A 7 -7.16 -6.38 -9.07
C ALA A 7 -7.82 -7.62 -8.42
N LEU A 8 -7.36 -8.00 -7.22
CA LEU A 8 -7.91 -9.14 -6.48
C LEU A 8 -9.12 -8.75 -5.63
N GLN A 9 -9.05 -7.61 -4.95
CA GLN A 9 -10.10 -7.09 -4.07
C GLN A 9 -9.77 -5.62 -3.70
N GLY A 10 -10.75 -4.74 -3.66
CA GLY A 10 -10.61 -3.35 -3.22
C GLY A 10 -10.72 -2.31 -4.33
N ALA A 11 -10.13 -1.13 -4.12
CA ALA A 11 -10.27 0.07 -4.94
C ALA A 11 -9.34 0.09 -6.17
N PHE A 12 -9.23 -1.01 -6.92
CA PHE A 12 -8.33 -1.09 -8.08
C PHE A 12 -8.83 -0.26 -9.27
N ALA A 13 -10.15 -0.19 -9.49
CA ALA A 13 -10.73 0.58 -10.60
C ALA A 13 -10.50 2.10 -10.46
N GLU A 14 -10.49 2.61 -9.23
CA GLU A 14 -10.20 4.01 -8.92
C GLU A 14 -8.75 4.36 -9.26
N HIS A 15 -7.80 3.48 -8.95
CA HIS A 15 -6.40 3.62 -9.36
C HIS A 15 -6.25 3.58 -10.89
N GLU A 16 -6.95 2.67 -11.58
CA GLU A 16 -6.94 2.61 -13.04
C GLU A 16 -7.48 3.89 -13.67
N LYS A 17 -8.56 4.45 -13.11
CA LYS A 17 -9.11 5.73 -13.55
C LYS A 17 -8.09 6.87 -13.38
N MET A 18 -7.39 6.91 -12.27
CA MET A 18 -6.38 7.92 -12.01
C MET A 18 -5.18 7.78 -12.97
N LEU A 19 -4.66 6.57 -13.16
CA LEU A 19 -3.58 6.28 -14.11
C LEU A 19 -3.98 6.65 -15.54
N ALA A 20 -5.21 6.32 -15.95
CA ALA A 20 -5.73 6.67 -17.27
C ALA A 20 -5.84 8.19 -17.47
N ALA A 21 -6.22 8.94 -16.44
CA ALA A 21 -6.25 10.42 -16.48
C ALA A 21 -4.85 11.02 -16.67
N LEU A 22 -3.82 10.35 -16.17
CA LEU A 22 -2.41 10.72 -16.36
C LEU A 22 -1.83 10.21 -17.70
N GLY A 23 -2.60 9.47 -18.50
CA GLY A 23 -2.14 8.88 -19.74
C GLY A 23 -1.21 7.67 -19.56
N GLU A 24 -1.18 7.09 -18.37
CA GLU A 24 -0.36 5.93 -18.03
C GLU A 24 -1.10 4.62 -18.35
N PRO A 25 -0.54 3.74 -19.18
CA PRO A 25 -1.15 2.45 -19.48
C PRO A 25 -1.11 1.54 -18.25
N CYS A 26 -2.20 0.82 -18.00
CA CYS A 26 -2.26 -0.13 -16.89
C CYS A 26 -2.74 -1.52 -17.34
N VAL A 27 -2.41 -2.52 -16.53
CA VAL A 27 -2.86 -3.90 -16.67
C VAL A 27 -3.32 -4.42 -15.31
N GLU A 28 -4.44 -5.12 -15.30
CA GLU A 28 -4.91 -5.79 -14.08
C GLU A 28 -4.16 -7.11 -13.85
N LEU A 29 -3.82 -7.36 -12.59
CA LEU A 29 -3.34 -8.66 -12.12
C LEU A 29 -4.43 -9.33 -11.29
N ARG A 30 -5.04 -10.37 -11.85
CA ARG A 30 -6.11 -11.15 -11.22
C ARG A 30 -5.72 -12.59 -10.92
N ASP A 31 -4.70 -13.10 -11.62
CA ASP A 31 -4.21 -14.48 -11.49
C ASP A 31 -2.72 -14.56 -11.80
N ALA A 32 -2.08 -15.69 -11.46
CA ALA A 32 -0.65 -15.90 -11.71
C ALA A 32 -0.28 -15.80 -13.19
N CYS A 33 -1.18 -16.17 -14.11
CA CYS A 33 -0.92 -16.04 -15.54
C CYS A 33 -0.75 -14.59 -16.00
N ASP A 34 -1.35 -13.62 -15.31
CA ASP A 34 -1.21 -12.19 -15.62
C ASP A 34 0.20 -11.68 -15.35
N LEU A 35 0.97 -12.35 -14.49
CA LEU A 35 2.37 -12.00 -14.22
C LEU A 35 3.29 -12.19 -15.44
N ALA A 36 2.86 -12.92 -16.47
CA ALA A 36 3.58 -13.05 -17.72
C ALA A 36 3.46 -11.80 -18.62
N ARG A 37 2.52 -10.92 -18.35
CA ARG A 37 2.35 -9.65 -19.08
C ARG A 37 3.50 -8.69 -18.72
N PRO A 38 3.96 -7.85 -19.66
CA PRO A 38 4.99 -6.86 -19.36
C PRO A 38 4.41 -5.73 -18.50
N PHE A 39 5.07 -5.41 -17.40
CA PHE A 39 4.82 -4.23 -16.58
C PHE A 39 6.07 -3.87 -15.78
N GLU A 40 6.26 -2.59 -15.51
CA GLU A 40 7.44 -2.04 -14.86
C GLU A 40 7.13 -1.42 -13.49
N ARG A 41 5.86 -1.21 -13.14
CA ARG A 41 5.39 -0.63 -11.88
C ARG A 41 4.23 -1.44 -11.31
N LEU A 42 4.01 -1.37 -10.00
CA LEU A 42 2.93 -2.09 -9.30
C LEU A 42 2.13 -1.15 -8.40
N VAL A 43 0.80 -1.27 -8.45
CA VAL A 43 -0.12 -0.69 -7.46
C VAL A 43 -0.74 -1.81 -6.63
N LEU A 44 -0.58 -1.71 -5.32
CA LEU A 44 -1.26 -2.53 -4.31
C LEU A 44 -2.38 -1.67 -3.70
N CYS A 45 -3.60 -1.89 -4.15
CA CYS A 45 -4.74 -1.04 -3.79
C CYS A 45 -5.24 -1.26 -2.36
N GLY A 46 -5.97 -0.27 -1.86
CA GLY A 46 -6.75 -0.38 -0.63
C GLY A 46 -7.85 -1.43 -0.72
N GLY A 47 -8.26 -1.98 0.43
CA GLY A 47 -9.27 -3.03 0.52
C GLY A 47 -9.23 -3.73 1.88
N GLU A 48 -9.48 -5.05 1.90
CA GLU A 48 -9.35 -5.89 3.10
C GLU A 48 -8.05 -6.72 3.02
N SER A 49 -7.08 -6.38 3.87
CA SER A 49 -5.72 -6.92 3.78
C SER A 49 -5.64 -8.43 3.97
N THR A 50 -6.46 -9.02 4.85
CA THR A 50 -6.48 -10.49 5.06
C THR A 50 -7.02 -11.22 3.84
N ALA A 51 -8.08 -10.69 3.21
CA ALA A 51 -8.62 -11.27 1.98
C ALA A 51 -7.61 -11.17 0.82
N GLN A 52 -6.96 -10.02 0.67
CA GLN A 52 -5.92 -9.84 -0.35
C GLN A 52 -4.74 -10.80 -0.15
N ARG A 53 -4.26 -11.00 1.09
CA ARG A 53 -3.19 -11.96 1.42
C ARG A 53 -3.59 -13.39 1.06
N ARG A 54 -4.82 -13.80 1.42
CA ARG A 54 -5.35 -15.15 1.07
C ARG A 54 -5.43 -15.34 -0.44
N LEU A 55 -5.90 -14.34 -1.17
CA LEU A 55 -5.98 -14.39 -2.63
C LEU A 55 -4.59 -14.42 -3.28
N LEU A 56 -3.64 -13.60 -2.82
CA LEU A 56 -2.25 -13.63 -3.29
C LEU A 56 -1.61 -15.01 -3.10
N ALA A 57 -1.77 -15.59 -1.91
CA ALA A 57 -1.22 -16.91 -1.59
C ALA A 57 -1.89 -18.02 -2.42
N SER A 58 -3.24 -18.06 -2.45
CA SER A 58 -3.99 -19.12 -3.16
C SER A 58 -3.82 -19.07 -4.67
N ARG A 59 -3.52 -17.90 -5.25
CA ARG A 59 -3.28 -17.73 -6.67
C ARG A 59 -1.79 -17.78 -7.07
N GLY A 60 -0.91 -18.11 -6.12
CA GLY A 60 0.52 -18.26 -6.39
C GLY A 60 1.24 -16.96 -6.78
N MET A 61 0.67 -15.80 -6.45
CA MET A 61 1.21 -14.49 -6.84
C MET A 61 2.15 -13.88 -5.80
N LEU A 62 2.09 -14.32 -4.55
CA LEU A 62 2.81 -13.70 -3.42
C LEU A 62 4.34 -13.70 -3.64
N GLY A 63 4.93 -14.86 -3.90
CA GLY A 63 6.38 -15.02 -4.11
C GLY A 63 6.87 -14.21 -5.31
N PRO A 64 6.32 -14.41 -6.51
CA PRO A 64 6.73 -13.66 -7.70
C PRO A 64 6.62 -12.14 -7.60
N LEU A 65 5.57 -11.62 -6.93
CA LEU A 65 5.46 -10.17 -6.72
C LEU A 65 6.46 -9.67 -5.69
N ARG A 66 6.67 -10.40 -4.59
CA ARG A 66 7.70 -10.08 -3.61
C ARG A 66 9.09 -9.98 -4.26
N GLU A 67 9.49 -10.98 -5.04
CA GLU A 67 10.78 -10.99 -5.75
C GLU A 67 10.96 -9.77 -6.66
N ARG A 68 9.92 -9.37 -7.39
CA ARG A 68 9.96 -8.18 -8.26
C ARG A 68 10.11 -6.88 -7.46
N ILE A 69 9.40 -6.74 -6.34
CA ILE A 69 9.50 -5.58 -5.46
C ILE A 69 10.91 -5.51 -4.84
N GLU A 70 11.43 -6.62 -4.34
CA GLU A 70 12.80 -6.72 -3.79
C GLU A 70 13.87 -6.42 -4.84
N ALA A 71 13.62 -6.78 -6.11
CA ALA A 71 14.46 -6.43 -7.25
C ALA A 71 14.40 -4.94 -7.64
N GLY A 72 13.56 -4.14 -6.97
CA GLY A 72 13.50 -2.68 -7.14
C GLY A 72 12.35 -2.18 -8.02
N MET A 73 11.33 -2.98 -8.29
CA MET A 73 10.15 -2.53 -9.03
C MET A 73 9.43 -1.41 -8.27
N PRO A 74 9.21 -0.23 -8.87
CA PRO A 74 8.45 0.84 -8.25
C PRO A 74 7.06 0.36 -7.83
N THR A 75 6.71 0.60 -6.57
CA THR A 75 5.46 0.09 -5.99
C THR A 75 4.76 1.18 -5.19
N LEU A 76 3.50 1.46 -5.54
CA LEU A 76 2.57 2.27 -4.74
C LEU A 76 1.66 1.32 -3.95
N ALA A 77 1.55 1.54 -2.65
CA ALA A 77 0.68 0.74 -1.78
C ALA A 77 -0.21 1.65 -0.94
N THR A 78 -1.53 1.50 -1.06
CA THR A 78 -2.52 2.33 -0.37
C THR A 78 -3.29 1.53 0.67
N CYS A 79 -3.49 2.06 1.86
CA CYS A 79 -4.29 1.48 2.95
C CYS A 79 -3.98 -0.01 3.20
N ALA A 80 -4.80 -0.94 2.71
CA ALA A 80 -4.55 -2.38 2.82
C ALA A 80 -3.27 -2.80 2.10
N GLY A 81 -2.93 -2.18 0.97
CA GLY A 81 -1.68 -2.39 0.25
C GLY A 81 -0.45 -2.07 1.09
N LEU A 82 -0.50 -0.98 1.89
CA LEU A 82 0.55 -0.66 2.86
C LEU A 82 0.72 -1.79 3.88
N ILE A 83 -0.38 -2.36 4.39
CA ILE A 83 -0.33 -3.51 5.32
C ILE A 83 0.30 -4.73 4.64
N LEU A 84 0.05 -4.94 3.33
CA LEU A 84 0.68 -6.02 2.57
C LEU A 84 2.20 -5.86 2.46
N LEU A 85 2.68 -4.62 2.31
CA LEU A 85 4.10 -4.32 2.16
C LEU A 85 4.88 -4.37 3.48
N ALA A 86 4.28 -3.96 4.59
CA ALA A 86 4.96 -3.79 5.86
C ALA A 86 5.62 -5.09 6.34
N GLU A 87 6.84 -5.00 6.85
CA GLU A 87 7.56 -6.14 7.44
C GLU A 87 6.85 -6.67 8.68
N HIS A 88 6.30 -5.77 9.49
CA HIS A 88 5.57 -6.13 10.70
C HIS A 88 4.14 -5.59 10.66
N ILE A 89 3.21 -6.38 11.21
CA ILE A 89 1.79 -6.02 11.29
C ILE A 89 1.35 -6.20 12.73
N VAL A 90 0.76 -5.15 13.33
CA VAL A 90 0.17 -5.21 14.66
C VAL A 90 -1.25 -4.63 14.65
N ASP A 91 -2.08 -5.07 15.58
CA ASP A 91 -3.39 -4.46 15.83
C ASP A 91 -3.30 -3.41 16.95
N ALA A 92 -3.96 -2.28 16.80
CA ALA A 92 -4.00 -1.23 17.82
C ALA A 92 -4.55 -1.72 19.20
N SER A 93 -5.28 -2.83 19.22
CA SER A 93 -5.82 -3.46 20.43
C SER A 93 -4.82 -4.32 21.20
N GLY A 94 -3.57 -4.43 20.75
CA GLY A 94 -2.48 -5.09 21.45
C GLY A 94 -2.32 -6.57 21.13
N GLY A 95 -1.54 -6.86 20.11
CA GLY A 95 -0.81 -8.10 19.91
C GLY A 95 0.64 -7.71 19.66
N GLY A 96 1.61 -8.42 20.21
CA GLY A 96 3.02 -8.14 19.94
C GLY A 96 3.31 -8.26 18.43
N PRO A 97 4.38 -7.60 17.94
CA PRO A 97 4.78 -7.72 16.55
C PRO A 97 5.09 -9.18 16.22
N ALA A 98 4.46 -9.69 15.16
CA ALA A 98 4.89 -10.92 14.51
C ALA A 98 6.25 -10.70 13.86
N SER A 99 7.04 -11.75 13.65
CA SER A 99 8.29 -11.66 12.88
C SER A 99 8.02 -11.16 11.47
N ALA A 100 9.04 -10.61 10.80
CA ALA A 100 8.89 -10.06 9.44
C ALA A 100 8.19 -11.04 8.49
N GLY A 101 7.11 -10.59 7.88
CA GLY A 101 6.27 -11.41 6.99
C GLY A 101 5.35 -12.41 7.67
N GLU A 102 5.45 -12.60 8.99
CA GLU A 102 4.53 -13.47 9.72
C GLU A 102 3.12 -12.85 9.86
N PRO A 103 2.10 -13.68 9.94
CA PRO A 103 0.74 -13.19 10.12
C PRO A 103 0.54 -12.58 11.50
N ALA A 104 -0.21 -11.47 11.56
CA ALA A 104 -0.60 -10.84 12.84
C ALA A 104 -1.53 -11.73 13.69
N SER A 105 -2.11 -12.78 13.10
CA SER A 105 -3.00 -13.73 13.76
C SER A 105 -2.77 -15.15 13.24
N PRO A 106 -2.92 -16.18 14.09
CA PRO A 106 -2.79 -17.57 13.65
C PRO A 106 -3.72 -17.89 12.46
N GLY A 107 -3.17 -18.54 11.43
CA GLY A 107 -3.91 -18.96 10.24
C GLY A 107 -4.11 -17.90 9.16
N GLU A 108 -3.58 -16.69 9.34
CA GLU A 108 -3.46 -15.72 8.26
C GLU A 108 -2.26 -16.09 7.36
N PRO A 109 -2.34 -15.89 6.03
CA PRO A 109 -1.19 -16.08 5.16
C PRO A 109 -0.15 -14.98 5.37
N PRO A 110 1.12 -15.22 4.95
CA PRO A 110 2.18 -14.21 5.06
C PRO A 110 1.88 -12.97 4.23
N ALA A 111 2.51 -11.86 4.58
CA ALA A 111 2.51 -10.62 3.80
C ALA A 111 3.65 -10.60 2.78
N LEU A 112 3.71 -9.57 1.92
CA LEU A 112 4.86 -9.33 1.03
C LEU A 112 6.11 -8.97 1.84
N ALA A 113 5.93 -8.18 2.92
CA ALA A 113 6.98 -7.88 3.90
C ALA A 113 8.29 -7.35 3.28
N THR A 114 8.16 -6.33 2.44
CA THR A 114 9.29 -5.72 1.72
C THR A 114 9.55 -4.28 2.14
N PHE A 115 8.64 -3.69 2.94
CA PHE A 115 8.74 -2.30 3.41
C PHE A 115 9.17 -2.27 4.89
N PRO A 116 10.32 -1.66 5.22
CA PRO A 116 10.93 -1.74 6.55
C PRO A 116 10.21 -0.83 7.57
N ALA A 117 9.03 -1.23 7.98
CA ALA A 117 8.19 -0.56 8.97
C ALA A 117 7.19 -1.53 9.61
N THR A 118 6.59 -1.08 10.71
CA THR A 118 5.44 -1.73 11.33
C THR A 118 4.15 -1.03 10.90
N ALA A 119 3.20 -1.77 10.33
CA ALA A 119 1.85 -1.29 10.07
C ALA A 119 0.95 -1.57 11.28
N VAL A 120 0.38 -0.51 11.85
CA VAL A 120 -0.58 -0.61 12.96
C VAL A 120 -1.99 -0.54 12.40
N ARG A 121 -2.72 -1.66 12.42
CA ARG A 121 -4.11 -1.73 11.93
C ARG A 121 -5.09 -1.13 12.92
N ASN A 122 -6.27 -0.67 12.42
CA ASN A 122 -7.38 -0.19 13.26
C ASN A 122 -7.02 0.94 14.23
N SER A 123 -6.13 1.84 13.82
CA SER A 123 -5.44 2.76 14.70
C SER A 123 -6.19 4.06 15.01
N TRP A 124 -7.30 4.35 14.33
CA TRP A 124 -8.04 5.61 14.47
C TRP A 124 -9.30 5.49 15.34
N GLY A 125 -9.49 4.35 16.03
CA GLY A 125 -10.62 4.11 16.91
C GLY A 125 -11.97 3.97 16.17
N ARG A 126 -13.02 3.60 16.94
CA ARG A 126 -14.35 3.33 16.35
C ARG A 126 -15.09 4.59 15.90
N GLN A 127 -14.79 5.76 16.47
CA GLN A 127 -15.47 7.02 16.15
C GLN A 127 -14.94 7.71 14.88
N LEU A 128 -13.67 7.44 14.49
CA LEU A 128 -13.02 8.01 13.31
C LEU A 128 -12.74 6.92 12.26
N ALA A 129 -13.72 6.07 11.98
CA ALA A 129 -13.55 4.99 11.01
C ALA A 129 -13.26 5.51 9.60
N SER A 130 -13.72 6.72 9.26
CA SER A 130 -13.45 7.40 7.98
C SER A 130 -13.45 8.91 8.21
N PHE A 131 -12.46 9.60 7.67
CA PHE A 131 -12.35 11.06 7.74
C PHE A 131 -11.50 11.59 6.57
N HIS A 132 -11.56 12.90 6.36
CA HIS A 132 -10.70 13.62 5.42
C HIS A 132 -9.76 14.55 6.17
N ALA A 133 -8.54 14.68 5.68
CA ALA A 133 -7.55 15.64 6.13
C ALA A 133 -6.84 16.26 4.94
N THR A 134 -6.21 17.40 5.14
CA THR A 134 -5.21 17.95 4.24
C THR A 134 -3.94 18.11 5.04
N ALA A 135 -2.83 17.60 4.55
CA ALA A 135 -1.55 17.70 5.24
C ALA A 135 -0.40 17.82 4.23
N ASP A 136 0.71 18.38 4.70
CA ASP A 136 1.93 18.47 3.92
C ASP A 136 2.48 17.08 3.62
N PHE A 137 2.75 16.85 2.34
CA PHE A 137 3.40 15.65 1.84
C PHE A 137 4.75 16.04 1.23
N ALA A 138 5.82 15.50 1.79
CA ALA A 138 7.18 15.87 1.42
C ALA A 138 7.43 15.69 -0.09
N GLY A 139 7.80 16.78 -0.75
CA GLY A 139 8.05 16.83 -2.20
C GLY A 139 6.83 17.15 -3.07
N ILE A 140 5.61 17.29 -2.47
CA ILE A 140 4.40 17.69 -3.21
C ILE A 140 3.80 18.97 -2.60
N GLY A 141 3.75 19.10 -1.26
CA GLY A 141 3.03 20.13 -0.53
C GLY A 141 1.72 19.60 0.06
N ASP A 142 0.73 20.48 0.24
CA ASP A 142 -0.56 20.09 0.82
C ASP A 142 -1.34 19.15 -0.11
N VAL A 143 -1.65 17.94 0.39
CA VAL A 143 -2.36 16.88 -0.32
C VAL A 143 -3.65 16.55 0.43
N PRO A 144 -4.79 16.42 -0.27
CA PRO A 144 -6.02 15.86 0.32
C PRO A 144 -5.83 14.37 0.62
N MET A 145 -6.33 13.93 1.76
CA MET A 145 -6.14 12.57 2.25
C MET A 145 -7.45 11.99 2.75
N THR A 146 -7.99 11.01 2.03
CA THR A 146 -9.19 10.26 2.40
C THR A 146 -8.81 9.01 3.19
N PHE A 147 -9.19 8.95 4.46
CA PHE A 147 -8.94 7.82 5.35
C PHE A 147 -10.20 6.96 5.54
N ILE A 148 -10.07 5.63 5.38
CA ILE A 148 -11.13 4.65 5.59
C ILE A 148 -10.58 3.50 6.42
N ARG A 149 -10.90 3.44 7.71
CA ARG A 149 -10.37 2.45 8.66
C ARG A 149 -8.85 2.26 8.55
N ALA A 150 -8.16 3.36 8.37
CA ALA A 150 -6.77 3.39 7.95
C ALA A 150 -5.80 2.80 8.99
N PRO A 151 -4.69 2.20 8.54
CA PRO A 151 -3.53 1.94 9.39
C PRO A 151 -2.74 3.22 9.63
N HIS A 152 -1.64 3.11 10.39
CA HIS A 152 -0.52 4.05 10.35
C HIS A 152 0.80 3.28 10.44
N LEU A 153 1.92 3.95 10.21
CA LEU A 153 3.25 3.36 10.27
C LEU A 153 3.97 3.74 11.56
N THR A 154 4.76 2.80 12.09
CA THR A 154 5.73 2.99 13.17
C THR A 154 7.02 2.24 12.84
N ASP A 155 8.04 2.43 13.67
CA ASP A 155 9.31 1.66 13.62
C ASP A 155 9.95 1.65 12.21
N LEU A 156 9.97 2.81 11.54
CA LEU A 156 10.65 2.95 10.25
C LEU A 156 12.15 2.68 10.43
N SER A 157 12.71 1.81 9.57
CA SER A 157 14.12 1.43 9.57
C SER A 157 14.70 1.39 8.15
N ASP A 158 15.96 0.99 7.99
CA ASP A 158 16.63 0.70 6.71
C ASP A 158 16.41 1.73 5.57
N GLY A 159 16.45 3.03 5.93
CA GLY A 159 16.31 4.11 4.97
C GLY A 159 14.87 4.44 4.59
N ALA A 160 13.88 3.89 5.30
CA ALA A 160 12.51 4.37 5.19
C ALA A 160 12.39 5.78 5.79
N THR A 161 11.76 6.69 5.05
CA THR A 161 11.56 8.09 5.45
C THR A 161 10.09 8.43 5.47
N PRO A 162 9.58 9.12 6.52
CA PRO A 162 8.21 9.60 6.53
C PRO A 162 8.04 10.71 5.49
N LEU A 163 6.91 10.70 4.80
CA LEU A 163 6.52 11.71 3.81
C LEU A 163 5.34 12.55 4.26
N ALA A 164 4.45 12.02 5.09
CA ALA A 164 3.35 12.76 5.68
C ALA A 164 3.00 12.25 7.07
N THR A 165 2.53 13.17 7.92
CA THR A 165 2.10 12.89 9.30
C THR A 165 0.78 13.60 9.56
N VAL A 166 -0.19 12.89 10.13
CA VAL A 166 -1.48 13.43 10.58
C VAL A 166 -1.71 13.03 12.03
N ASP A 167 -2.05 13.97 12.89
CA ASP A 167 -2.25 13.75 14.34
C ASP A 167 -1.10 12.98 15.01
N GLY A 168 0.15 13.31 14.62
CA GLY A 168 1.37 12.67 15.16
C GLY A 168 1.62 11.23 14.67
N ARG A 169 0.82 10.72 13.73
CA ARG A 169 0.98 9.38 13.12
C ARG A 169 1.55 9.48 11.72
N ILE A 170 2.51 8.64 11.40
CA ILE A 170 3.06 8.56 10.04
C ILE A 170 2.02 7.90 9.14
N VAL A 171 1.52 8.66 8.16
CA VAL A 171 0.47 8.23 7.23
C VAL A 171 0.98 8.02 5.81
N ALA A 172 2.22 8.44 5.53
CA ALA A 172 2.92 8.09 4.29
C ALA A 172 4.41 7.98 4.56
N ALA A 173 5.06 7.04 3.88
CA ALA A 173 6.50 6.87 3.92
C ALA A 173 7.03 6.29 2.60
N ARG A 174 8.31 6.48 2.34
CA ARG A 174 9.03 5.91 1.19
C ARG A 174 10.23 5.11 1.67
N ALA A 175 10.45 3.95 1.06
CA ALA A 175 11.66 3.16 1.22
C ALA A 175 12.12 2.68 -0.16
N LYS A 176 13.31 3.07 -0.60
CA LYS A 176 13.81 2.74 -1.96
C LYS A 176 12.78 3.16 -3.04
N ASN A 177 12.27 2.21 -3.80
CA ASN A 177 11.25 2.39 -4.85
C ASN A 177 9.84 2.01 -4.37
N GLN A 178 9.58 2.00 -3.07
CA GLN A 178 8.27 1.71 -2.51
C GLN A 178 7.68 2.97 -1.87
N LEU A 179 6.48 3.35 -2.25
CA LEU A 179 5.69 4.44 -1.71
C LEU A 179 4.46 3.85 -1.01
N ALA A 180 4.35 4.04 0.30
CA ALA A 180 3.27 3.52 1.12
C ALA A 180 2.44 4.67 1.69
N THR A 181 1.11 4.65 1.50
CA THR A 181 0.16 5.61 2.06
C THR A 181 -0.92 4.90 2.87
N ALA A 182 -1.27 5.44 4.02
CA ALA A 182 -2.35 4.93 4.86
C ALA A 182 -3.74 5.36 4.36
N PHE A 183 -3.81 6.42 3.56
CA PHE A 183 -5.00 7.00 2.96
C PHE A 183 -5.19 6.51 1.52
N HIS A 184 -6.28 6.94 0.90
CA HIS A 184 -6.73 6.55 -0.43
C HIS A 184 -6.59 7.73 -1.40
N PRO A 185 -5.40 7.97 -2.01
CA PRO A 185 -5.22 9.05 -2.97
C PRO A 185 -6.04 8.85 -4.26
N GLU A 186 -6.48 7.63 -4.52
CA GLU A 186 -7.33 7.28 -5.66
C GLU A 186 -8.78 7.76 -5.52
N LEU A 187 -9.19 8.19 -4.33
CA LEU A 187 -10.55 8.70 -4.05
C LEU A 187 -10.62 10.23 -4.05
N ASP A 188 -9.49 10.89 -4.12
CA ASP A 188 -9.40 12.35 -4.19
C ASP A 188 -9.15 12.80 -5.64
N ASP A 189 -9.49 14.04 -5.98
CA ASP A 189 -9.29 14.60 -7.33
C ASP A 189 -7.84 15.09 -7.57
N ASP A 190 -6.92 14.83 -6.65
CA ASP A 190 -5.51 15.24 -6.70
C ASP A 190 -4.63 14.10 -7.24
N PRO A 191 -3.98 14.27 -8.41
CA PRO A 191 -3.13 13.24 -8.99
C PRO A 191 -1.70 13.19 -8.39
N GLY A 192 -1.32 14.11 -7.51
CA GLY A 192 0.07 14.33 -7.08
C GLY A 192 0.79 13.08 -6.58
N ILE A 193 0.10 12.20 -5.83
CA ILE A 193 0.67 10.93 -5.36
C ILE A 193 0.92 9.96 -6.53
N HIS A 194 -0.01 9.88 -7.48
CA HIS A 194 0.15 9.02 -8.66
C HIS A 194 1.20 9.58 -9.62
N GLU A 195 1.29 10.91 -9.78
CA GLU A 195 2.36 11.56 -10.55
C GLU A 195 3.74 11.27 -9.95
N LEU A 196 3.87 11.43 -8.61
CA LEU A 196 5.10 11.08 -7.89
C LEU A 196 5.49 9.61 -8.13
N PHE A 197 4.53 8.70 -8.00
CA PHE A 197 4.74 7.27 -8.26
C PHE A 197 5.13 6.99 -9.71
N CYS A 198 4.47 7.61 -10.68
CA CYS A 198 4.77 7.44 -12.10
C CYS A 198 6.15 8.00 -12.49
N GLY A 199 6.69 8.92 -11.71
CA GLY A 199 8.05 9.46 -11.86
C GLY A 199 9.18 8.63 -11.23
N MET A 200 8.87 7.51 -10.58
CA MET A 200 9.85 6.66 -9.87
C MET A 200 10.60 5.71 -10.79
#